data_561c7311e0cf8453dd20d568be602f24
#
_entry.id   561c7311e0cf8453dd20d568be602f24
#
_cell.length_a   1.000
_cell.length_b   1.000
_cell.length_c   1.000
_cell.angle_alpha   90.00
_cell.angle_beta   90.00
_cell.angle_gamma   90.00
#
_symmetry.space_group_name_H-M   'P 1'
#
loop_
_entity.id
_entity.type
_entity.pdbx_description
1 polymer ?
#
loop_
_entity_poly.entity_id
_entity_poly.type
_entity_poly.pdbx_seq_one_letter_code
_entity_poly.pdbx_strand_id
1 'polypeptide(L)'
;DYLHDYIESWGMFDVTITVGPIPDRSYEVRIGYRVNTNHRGITQCYLDEQPCGIPIDMRLKGDDASIGWEQEYVYTQINSPYIWGGGNEEDYYGYENDKSLHNRGFMKAPDCFASKELLPVGSSGGVKGSARNDPYALRKVLGIFSWDKMETHEFRVVQMLDGSCHFDYIEFIPTNLLEGEDTH
;
A
#
# COMPACT_ATOMS: atom_id res chain seq x y z
N ASP A 1 -5.18 -6.04 2.23
CA ASP A 1 -5.12 -7.04 3.29
C ASP A 1 -3.94 -7.98 3.13
N TYR A 2 -2.83 -7.66 3.77
CA TYR A 2 -1.68 -8.56 3.84
C TYR A 2 -1.96 -9.61 4.91
N LEU A 3 -1.99 -10.88 4.55
CA LEU A 3 -2.30 -12.02 5.44
C LEU A 3 -3.70 -11.99 6.12
N HIS A 4 -4.64 -11.16 5.62
CA HIS A 4 -5.99 -10.99 6.19
C HIS A 4 -6.07 -10.44 7.61
N ASP A 5 -5.00 -9.86 8.11
CA ASP A 5 -4.98 -9.09 9.34
C ASP A 5 -4.91 -7.59 9.02
N TYR A 6 -5.61 -6.79 9.78
CA TYR A 6 -5.63 -5.34 9.65
C TYR A 6 -6.18 -4.69 10.91
N ILE A 7 -5.87 -3.42 11.07
CA ILE A 7 -6.47 -2.59 12.12
C ILE A 7 -7.54 -1.72 11.49
N GLU A 8 -8.77 -1.85 11.94
CA GLU A 8 -9.86 -0.95 11.55
C GLU A 8 -10.32 -0.14 12.76
N SER A 9 -10.43 1.17 12.58
CA SER A 9 -10.96 2.10 13.57
C SER A 9 -12.07 2.93 12.96
N TRP A 10 -13.09 3.25 13.75
CA TRP A 10 -14.26 4.02 13.32
C TRP A 10 -14.39 5.32 14.11
N GLY A 11 -14.93 6.36 13.45
CA GLY A 11 -15.12 7.65 14.04
C GLY A 11 -13.84 8.48 14.14
N MET A 12 -13.89 9.53 14.92
CA MET A 12 -12.71 10.35 15.21
C MET A 12 -11.83 9.64 16.23
N PHE A 13 -10.57 9.42 15.89
CA PHE A 13 -9.60 8.78 16.78
C PHE A 13 -8.22 9.43 16.66
N ASP A 14 -7.41 9.17 17.67
CA ASP A 14 -6.02 9.56 17.78
C ASP A 14 -5.28 8.41 18.47
N VAL A 15 -4.49 7.67 17.71
CA VAL A 15 -3.82 6.44 18.18
C VAL A 15 -2.34 6.53 17.91
N THR A 16 -1.54 6.22 18.94
CA THR A 16 -0.09 6.10 18.85
C THR A 16 0.33 4.65 19.04
N ILE A 17 1.23 4.18 18.19
CA ILE A 17 1.81 2.84 18.20
C ILE A 17 3.33 2.98 18.32
N THR A 18 3.96 2.27 19.24
CA THR A 18 5.41 2.17 19.31
C THR A 18 5.90 1.16 18.27
N VAL A 19 6.82 1.57 17.41
CA VAL A 19 7.42 0.74 16.37
C VAL A 19 8.92 0.56 16.59
N GLY A 20 9.44 -0.57 16.19
CA GLY A 20 10.86 -0.86 16.26
C GLY A 20 11.28 -1.77 17.43
N PRO A 21 12.58 -1.82 17.75
CA PRO A 21 13.63 -0.86 17.38
C PRO A 21 13.99 -0.88 15.90
N ILE A 22 14.15 0.31 15.31
CA ILE A 22 14.56 0.50 13.91
C ILE A 22 16.07 0.78 13.88
N PRO A 23 16.86 0.09 13.03
CA PRO A 23 18.30 0.33 12.90
C PRO A 23 18.64 1.74 12.39
N ASP A 24 19.86 2.20 12.71
CA ASP A 24 20.42 3.49 12.30
C ASP A 24 20.71 3.54 10.79
N ARG A 25 19.87 4.19 10.04
CA ARG A 25 20.03 4.52 8.62
C ARG A 25 18.87 5.39 8.11
N SER A 26 18.89 5.67 6.81
CA SER A 26 17.78 6.35 6.14
C SER A 26 16.77 5.34 5.58
N TYR A 27 15.50 5.64 5.77
CA TYR A 27 14.38 4.81 5.29
C TYR A 27 13.35 5.65 4.56
N GLU A 28 12.79 5.12 3.50
CA GLU A 28 11.49 5.53 3.05
C GLU A 28 10.44 4.80 3.88
N VAL A 29 9.58 5.57 4.54
CA VAL A 29 8.50 5.04 5.37
C VAL A 29 7.21 5.06 4.59
N ARG A 30 6.49 3.95 4.61
CA ARG A 30 5.24 3.75 3.89
C ARG A 30 4.18 3.13 4.79
N ILE A 31 2.91 3.38 4.47
CA ILE A 31 1.78 2.70 5.10
C ILE A 31 0.93 2.01 4.04
N GLY A 32 0.63 0.73 4.27
CA GLY A 32 -0.36 -0.02 3.51
C GLY A 32 -1.75 0.23 4.06
N TYR A 33 -2.71 0.55 3.19
CA TYR A 33 -4.07 0.85 3.59
C TYR A 33 -5.10 0.39 2.56
N ARG A 34 -6.35 0.26 2.99
CA ARG A 34 -7.45 -0.13 2.13
C ARG A 34 -8.46 1.00 1.98
N VAL A 35 -8.78 1.27 0.73
CA VAL A 35 -9.75 2.31 0.32
C VAL A 35 -11.18 1.78 0.47
N ASN A 36 -12.10 2.67 0.84
CA ASN A 36 -13.53 2.48 0.66
C ASN A 36 -14.20 3.82 0.45
N THR A 37 -14.76 4.05 -0.72
CA THR A 37 -15.35 5.32 -1.13
C THR A 37 -16.51 5.79 -0.27
N ASN A 38 -17.21 4.86 0.40
CA ASN A 38 -18.43 5.16 1.15
C ASN A 38 -18.22 5.28 2.67
N HIS A 39 -17.14 4.71 3.21
CA HIS A 39 -17.00 4.53 4.65
C HIS A 39 -15.70 5.07 5.23
N ARG A 40 -14.66 5.30 4.40
CA ARG A 40 -13.38 5.81 4.88
C ARG A 40 -13.43 7.32 5.11
N GLY A 41 -12.50 7.80 5.92
CA GLY A 41 -12.29 9.21 6.20
C GLY A 41 -10.95 9.73 5.66
N ILE A 42 -10.49 10.83 6.24
CA ILE A 42 -9.19 11.43 5.97
C ILE A 42 -8.31 11.26 7.20
N THR A 43 -7.10 10.79 7.02
CA THR A 43 -6.19 10.42 8.10
C THR A 43 -4.84 11.11 7.95
N GLN A 44 -4.33 11.69 9.03
CA GLN A 44 -2.96 12.22 9.10
C GLN A 44 -2.07 11.26 9.89
N CYS A 45 -0.92 10.91 9.31
CA CYS A 45 0.12 10.15 9.99
C CYS A 45 1.21 11.08 10.53
N TYR A 46 1.81 10.68 11.65
CA TYR A 46 2.96 11.32 12.27
C TYR A 46 4.00 10.26 12.64
N LEU A 47 5.25 10.60 12.54
CA LEU A 47 6.37 9.79 13.04
C LEU A 47 7.22 10.67 13.96
N ASP A 48 7.37 10.26 15.23
CA ASP A 48 8.01 11.05 16.29
C ASP A 48 7.47 12.50 16.34
N GLU A 49 6.15 12.63 16.36
CA GLU A 49 5.40 13.91 16.37
C GLU A 49 5.54 14.74 15.08
N GLN A 50 6.38 14.33 14.12
CA GLN A 50 6.51 15.01 12.84
C GLN A 50 5.41 14.56 11.87
N PRO A 51 4.66 15.48 11.25
CA PRO A 51 3.63 15.10 10.28
C PRO A 51 4.27 14.47 9.03
N CYS A 52 3.74 13.34 8.62
CA CYS A 52 4.19 12.59 7.44
C CYS A 52 3.40 13.04 6.20
N GLY A 53 3.96 13.97 5.45
CA GLY A 53 3.33 14.48 4.23
C GLY A 53 1.95 15.12 4.46
N ILE A 54 1.10 15.07 3.44
CA ILE A 54 -0.30 15.54 3.50
C ILE A 54 -1.23 14.43 3.99
N PRO A 55 -2.39 14.76 4.59
CA PRO A 55 -3.39 13.78 4.98
C PRO A 55 -3.78 12.84 3.85
N ILE A 56 -4.04 11.59 4.18
CA ILE A 56 -4.46 10.55 3.26
C ILE A 56 -5.98 10.54 3.17
N ASP A 57 -6.55 10.82 2.02
CA ASP A 57 -7.97 10.59 1.76
C ASP A 57 -8.18 9.12 1.37
N MET A 58 -8.61 8.32 2.33
CA MET A 58 -8.81 6.87 2.14
C MET A 58 -10.09 6.53 1.37
N ARG A 59 -10.82 7.51 0.88
CA ARG A 59 -11.98 7.33 0.00
C ARG A 59 -11.58 7.28 -1.48
N LEU A 60 -10.41 7.81 -1.83
CA LEU A 60 -9.92 7.86 -3.21
C LEU A 60 -9.36 6.51 -3.62
N LYS A 61 -9.97 5.89 -4.63
CA LYS A 61 -9.47 4.66 -5.23
C LYS A 61 -8.17 4.90 -5.98
N GLY A 62 -7.35 3.88 -6.12
CA GLY A 62 -6.10 3.96 -6.86
C GLY A 62 -6.26 4.47 -8.29
N ASP A 63 -7.34 4.06 -8.98
CA ASP A 63 -7.69 4.48 -10.34
C ASP A 63 -8.28 5.90 -10.43
N ASP A 64 -8.40 6.64 -9.31
CA ASP A 64 -8.71 8.06 -9.34
C ASP A 64 -7.59 8.86 -10.06
N ALA A 65 -7.96 9.86 -10.84
CA ALA A 65 -7.03 10.66 -11.63
C ALA A 65 -5.96 11.38 -10.76
N SER A 66 -6.28 11.69 -9.50
CA SER A 66 -5.33 12.30 -8.56
C SER A 66 -4.26 11.32 -8.06
N ILE A 67 -4.53 10.02 -8.11
CA ILE A 67 -3.60 8.94 -7.74
C ILE A 67 -2.96 8.36 -9.00
N GLY A 68 -3.77 7.90 -9.95
CA GLY A 68 -3.30 7.48 -11.27
C GLY A 68 -2.76 6.05 -11.31
N TRP A 69 -3.34 5.14 -10.48
CA TRP A 69 -3.05 3.72 -10.55
C TRP A 69 -3.63 3.12 -11.84
N GLU A 70 -2.86 2.32 -12.53
CA GLU A 70 -3.27 1.58 -13.70
C GLU A 70 -3.10 0.08 -13.47
N GLN A 71 -4.03 -0.70 -14.00
CA GLN A 71 -3.97 -2.15 -13.88
C GLN A 71 -2.80 -2.71 -14.66
N GLU A 72 -2.05 -3.61 -14.05
CA GLU A 72 -1.04 -4.38 -14.75
C GLU A 72 -1.68 -5.52 -15.51
N TYR A 73 -1.35 -5.62 -16.78
CA TYR A 73 -1.66 -6.78 -17.59
C TYR A 73 -0.44 -7.71 -17.57
N VAL A 74 -0.41 -8.66 -16.65
CA VAL A 74 0.58 -9.73 -16.68
C VAL A 74 0.09 -10.78 -17.67
N TYR A 75 0.67 -10.79 -18.84
CA TYR A 75 0.49 -11.87 -19.81
C TYR A 75 1.35 -13.08 -19.43
N THR A 76 0.77 -14.06 -18.80
CA THR A 76 1.40 -15.38 -18.73
C THR A 76 0.68 -16.32 -19.68
N GLN A 77 1.38 -16.82 -20.68
CA GLN A 77 0.94 -17.93 -21.55
C GLN A 77 0.85 -19.27 -20.81
N ILE A 78 0.73 -19.26 -19.50
CA ILE A 78 0.50 -20.49 -18.76
C ILE A 78 -0.99 -20.75 -18.79
N ASN A 79 -1.40 -21.92 -19.27
CA ASN A 79 -2.74 -22.49 -19.34
C ASN A 79 -3.58 -22.32 -18.07
N SER A 80 -3.76 -21.09 -17.62
CA SER A 80 -4.64 -20.76 -16.52
C SER A 80 -5.95 -20.22 -17.10
N PRO A 81 -7.07 -20.95 -16.98
CA PRO A 81 -8.37 -20.49 -17.49
C PRO A 81 -8.90 -19.25 -16.74
N TYR A 82 -8.10 -18.65 -15.88
CA TYR A 82 -8.50 -17.59 -14.95
C TYR A 82 -7.77 -16.26 -15.16
N ILE A 83 -6.94 -16.12 -16.21
CA ILE A 83 -6.31 -14.87 -16.57
C ILE A 83 -7.08 -14.25 -17.73
N TRP A 84 -7.73 -13.13 -17.47
CA TRP A 84 -8.43 -12.36 -18.50
C TRP A 84 -7.39 -11.51 -19.25
N GLY A 85 -7.22 -11.80 -20.51
CA GLY A 85 -6.38 -11.04 -21.42
C GLY A 85 -5.32 -11.91 -22.10
N GLY A 86 -5.42 -12.12 -23.41
CA GLY A 86 -4.49 -12.89 -24.22
C GLY A 86 -3.45 -11.96 -24.87
N GLY A 87 -2.14 -12.13 -24.67
CA GLY A 87 -1.00 -11.46 -25.29
C GLY A 87 0.31 -12.14 -25.01
N ASN A 88 1.37 -11.65 -25.57
CA ASN A 88 2.72 -12.23 -25.51
C ASN A 88 3.47 -11.76 -24.26
N GLU A 89 4.43 -12.55 -23.76
CA GLU A 89 5.25 -12.30 -22.56
C GLU A 89 6.02 -10.95 -22.58
N GLU A 90 6.02 -10.24 -23.67
CA GLU A 90 6.77 -8.99 -23.87
C GLU A 90 6.01 -7.73 -23.42
N ASP A 91 4.73 -7.84 -23.06
CA ASP A 91 3.88 -6.67 -22.73
C ASP A 91 3.72 -6.49 -21.21
N TYR A 92 4.80 -6.24 -20.48
CA TYR A 92 4.75 -5.79 -19.11
C TYR A 92 4.61 -4.27 -19.05
N TYR A 93 3.38 -3.78 -18.94
CA TYR A 93 3.08 -2.34 -18.93
C TYR A 93 3.04 -1.70 -17.51
N GLY A 94 3.35 -2.45 -16.46
CA GLY A 94 3.21 -1.97 -15.09
C GLY A 94 4.28 -0.98 -14.63
N TYR A 95 5.47 -1.06 -15.19
CA TYR A 95 6.67 -0.39 -14.68
C TYR A 95 6.63 1.15 -14.76
N GLU A 96 6.19 1.69 -15.86
CA GLU A 96 6.08 3.17 -16.01
C GLU A 96 5.02 3.75 -15.07
N ASN A 97 3.95 3.00 -14.82
CA ASN A 97 2.93 3.40 -13.87
C ASN A 97 3.47 3.41 -12.44
N ASP A 98 4.28 2.44 -12.04
CA ASP A 98 4.88 2.37 -10.70
C ASP A 98 5.74 3.59 -10.39
N LYS A 99 6.59 4.00 -11.31
CA LYS A 99 7.39 5.21 -11.17
C LYS A 99 6.52 6.46 -11.06
N SER A 100 5.48 6.55 -11.89
CA SER A 100 4.54 7.67 -11.86
C SER A 100 3.79 7.75 -10.53
N LEU A 101 3.35 6.61 -9.99
CA LEU A 101 2.71 6.51 -8.69
C LEU A 101 3.66 6.91 -7.56
N HIS A 102 4.87 6.36 -7.55
CA HIS A 102 5.87 6.66 -6.53
C HIS A 102 6.21 8.15 -6.49
N ASN A 103 6.38 8.79 -7.66
CA ASN A 103 6.59 10.22 -7.77
C ASN A 103 5.43 11.07 -7.21
N ARG A 104 4.21 10.51 -7.17
CA ARG A 104 3.02 11.13 -6.54
C ARG A 104 2.87 10.73 -5.06
N GLY A 105 3.80 9.95 -4.53
CA GLY A 105 3.78 9.45 -3.16
C GLY A 105 2.80 8.32 -2.91
N PHE A 106 2.46 7.55 -3.94
CA PHE A 106 1.62 6.35 -3.84
C PHE A 106 2.33 5.15 -4.44
N MET A 107 1.91 3.97 -4.06
CA MET A 107 2.38 2.71 -4.63
C MET A 107 1.24 1.70 -4.64
N LYS A 108 1.33 0.75 -5.57
CA LYS A 108 0.48 -0.45 -5.55
C LYS A 108 0.79 -1.28 -4.32
N ALA A 109 -0.17 -2.05 -3.85
CA ALA A 109 0.10 -3.06 -2.83
C ALA A 109 1.18 -4.04 -3.32
N PRO A 110 1.98 -4.63 -2.41
CA PRO A 110 2.95 -5.65 -2.78
C PRO A 110 2.28 -6.88 -3.39
N ASP A 111 3.00 -7.62 -4.21
CA ASP A 111 2.53 -8.92 -4.71
C ASP A 111 2.51 -9.92 -3.55
N CYS A 112 1.31 -10.26 -3.11
CA CYS A 112 1.08 -11.15 -1.98
C CYS A 112 0.66 -12.54 -2.48
N PHE A 113 1.59 -13.48 -2.51
CA PHE A 113 1.30 -14.86 -2.88
C PHE A 113 0.36 -15.57 -1.91
N ALA A 114 0.35 -15.20 -0.65
CA ALA A 114 -0.53 -15.81 0.35
C ALA A 114 -2.01 -15.60 0.04
N SER A 115 -2.38 -14.47 -0.58
CA SER A 115 -3.77 -14.22 -0.98
C SER A 115 -4.25 -15.13 -2.13
N LYS A 116 -3.35 -15.72 -2.91
CA LYS A 116 -3.70 -16.69 -3.98
C LYS A 116 -4.03 -18.07 -3.43
N GLU A 117 -3.41 -18.47 -2.31
CA GLU A 117 -3.55 -19.82 -1.74
C GLU A 117 -4.68 -19.92 -0.71
N LEU A 118 -4.97 -18.83 0.01
CA LEU A 118 -5.92 -18.82 1.10
C LEU A 118 -7.37 -18.61 0.68
N LEU A 119 -7.63 -18.18 -0.55
CA LEU A 119 -9.00 -18.02 -1.03
C LEU A 119 -9.52 -19.35 -1.58
N PRO A 120 -10.64 -19.91 -1.05
CA PRO A 120 -11.21 -21.14 -1.55
C PRO A 120 -11.54 -21.03 -3.04
N VAL A 121 -11.17 -22.06 -3.80
CA VAL A 121 -11.53 -22.18 -5.21
C VAL A 121 -13.06 -22.17 -5.31
N GLY A 122 -13.63 -21.16 -6.00
CA GLY A 122 -15.08 -21.09 -6.23
C GLY A 122 -15.85 -20.15 -5.32
N SER A 123 -15.21 -19.42 -4.39
CA SER A 123 -15.89 -18.33 -3.70
C SER A 123 -16.21 -17.20 -4.69
N SER A 124 -17.50 -16.89 -4.84
CA SER A 124 -17.96 -15.76 -5.63
C SER A 124 -17.43 -14.47 -5.00
N GLY A 125 -16.40 -13.87 -5.61
CA GLY A 125 -15.67 -12.71 -5.09
C GLY A 125 -14.21 -12.98 -4.81
N GLY A 126 -13.75 -14.22 -4.87
CA GLY A 126 -12.33 -14.56 -4.81
C GLY A 126 -11.65 -14.17 -6.13
N VAL A 127 -11.16 -12.95 -6.22
CA VAL A 127 -10.25 -12.58 -7.30
C VAL A 127 -8.96 -13.34 -7.03
N LYS A 128 -8.67 -14.35 -7.84
CA LYS A 128 -7.33 -14.92 -7.92
C LYS A 128 -6.42 -13.89 -8.58
N GLY A 129 -6.11 -12.84 -7.86
CA GLY A 129 -5.28 -11.76 -8.32
C GLY A 129 -4.28 -11.39 -7.24
N SER A 130 -3.14 -10.89 -7.66
CA SER A 130 -2.23 -10.19 -6.78
C SER A 130 -2.96 -8.99 -6.14
N ALA A 131 -2.72 -8.73 -4.85
CA ALA A 131 -3.18 -7.50 -4.20
C ALA A 131 -2.67 -6.25 -4.92
N ARG A 132 -1.58 -6.38 -5.64
CA ARG A 132 -1.00 -5.37 -6.51
C ARG A 132 -1.96 -4.91 -7.64
N ASN A 133 -2.88 -5.75 -8.07
CA ASN A 133 -3.90 -5.45 -9.09
C ASN A 133 -5.27 -5.05 -8.49
N ASP A 134 -5.31 -4.69 -7.20
CA ASP A 134 -6.51 -4.20 -6.54
C ASP A 134 -6.41 -2.68 -6.31
N PRO A 135 -7.20 -1.84 -7.03
CA PRO A 135 -7.18 -0.38 -6.85
C PRO A 135 -7.68 0.09 -5.48
N TYR A 136 -8.21 -0.82 -4.67
CA TYR A 136 -8.60 -0.55 -3.29
C TYR A 136 -7.49 -0.83 -2.27
N ALA A 137 -6.38 -1.45 -2.68
CA ALA A 137 -5.23 -1.74 -1.83
C ALA A 137 -4.03 -0.90 -2.30
N LEU A 138 -3.65 0.07 -1.49
CA LEU A 138 -2.61 1.05 -1.83
C LEU A 138 -1.57 1.14 -0.72
N ARG A 139 -0.38 1.61 -1.09
CA ARG A 139 0.63 2.12 -0.16
C ARG A 139 0.77 3.63 -0.33
N LYS A 140 0.91 4.35 0.78
CA LYS A 140 1.26 5.77 0.80
C LYS A 140 2.68 5.94 1.26
N VAL A 141 3.51 6.64 0.48
CA VAL A 141 4.83 7.10 0.91
C VAL A 141 4.63 8.25 1.89
N LEU A 142 5.14 8.08 3.10
CA LEU A 142 5.03 9.05 4.19
C LEU A 142 6.20 10.02 4.21
N GLY A 143 7.34 9.62 3.67
CA GLY A 143 8.55 10.43 3.58
C GLY A 143 9.83 9.63 3.80
N ILE A 144 10.98 10.34 3.75
CA ILE A 144 12.27 9.77 4.09
C ILE A 144 12.68 10.27 5.47
N PHE A 145 13.03 9.33 6.34
CA PHE A 145 13.47 9.58 7.72
C PHE A 145 14.85 8.97 7.94
N SER A 146 15.69 9.64 8.71
CA SER A 146 17.07 9.20 8.96
C SER A 146 17.35 9.23 10.45
N TRP A 147 17.89 8.13 10.95
CA TRP A 147 18.28 7.97 12.35
C TRP A 147 19.76 7.60 12.46
N ASP A 148 20.43 8.11 13.49
CA ASP A 148 21.85 7.90 13.75
C ASP A 148 22.12 6.83 14.83
N LYS A 149 21.06 6.25 15.39
CA LYS A 149 21.10 5.15 16.37
C LYS A 149 19.88 4.27 16.24
N MET A 150 20.03 3.02 16.66
CA MET A 150 18.90 2.10 16.75
C MET A 150 18.02 2.46 17.94
N GLU A 151 16.77 2.81 17.69
CA GLU A 151 15.78 3.16 18.71
C GLU A 151 14.34 2.82 18.30
N THR A 152 13.44 2.92 19.26
CA THR A 152 12.00 2.81 19.01
C THR A 152 11.45 4.17 18.65
N HIS A 153 10.41 4.18 17.80
CA HIS A 153 9.75 5.37 17.32
C HIS A 153 8.26 5.35 17.62
N GLU A 154 7.63 6.51 17.66
CA GLU A 154 6.19 6.63 17.83
C GLU A 154 5.52 6.92 16.48
N PHE A 155 4.70 6.00 16.02
CA PHE A 155 3.85 6.19 14.86
C PHE A 155 2.44 6.52 15.33
N ARG A 156 1.98 7.74 15.03
CA ARG A 156 0.69 8.25 15.45
C ARG A 156 -0.21 8.47 14.23
N VAL A 157 -1.46 8.11 14.37
CA VAL A 157 -2.49 8.20 13.33
C VAL A 157 -3.69 8.95 13.88
N VAL A 158 -4.06 10.03 13.20
CA VAL A 158 -5.14 10.91 13.60
C VAL A 158 -6.20 10.95 12.51
N GLN A 159 -7.43 10.62 12.87
CA GLN A 159 -8.57 10.74 11.96
C GLN A 159 -9.01 12.21 11.89
N MET A 160 -8.87 12.82 10.73
CA MET A 160 -9.16 14.23 10.46
C MET A 160 -10.61 14.48 10.01
N LEU A 161 -11.21 13.47 9.39
CA LEU A 161 -12.60 13.48 8.95
C LEU A 161 -13.26 12.20 9.39
N ASP A 162 -14.47 12.30 9.92
CA ASP A 162 -15.26 11.15 10.38
C ASP A 162 -15.43 10.10 9.29
N GLY A 163 -15.27 8.84 9.71
CA GLY A 163 -15.28 7.67 8.84
C GLY A 163 -14.48 6.55 9.47
N SER A 164 -14.26 5.48 8.72
CA SER A 164 -13.33 4.44 9.15
C SER A 164 -11.94 4.66 8.57
N CYS A 165 -10.96 4.11 9.25
CA CYS A 165 -9.59 3.96 8.77
C CYS A 165 -9.21 2.49 8.80
N HIS A 166 -8.51 2.03 7.79
CA HIS A 166 -8.12 0.64 7.64
C HIS A 166 -6.64 0.57 7.27
N PHE A 167 -5.82 0.23 8.24
CA PHE A 167 -4.39 0.00 8.04
C PHE A 167 -4.08 -1.47 8.01
N ASP A 168 -3.08 -1.81 7.24
CA ASP A 168 -2.60 -3.16 7.12
C ASP A 168 -1.19 -3.31 7.71
N TYR A 169 -0.26 -2.47 7.28
CA TYR A 169 1.15 -2.53 7.74
C TYR A 169 1.84 -1.18 7.59
N ILE A 170 3.00 -1.08 8.26
CA ILE A 170 3.97 0.02 8.07
C ILE A 170 5.26 -0.61 7.54
N GLU A 171 5.83 -0.02 6.49
CA GLU A 171 7.10 -0.43 5.90
C GLU A 171 8.19 0.61 6.21
N PHE A 172 9.38 0.11 6.53
CA PHE A 172 10.61 0.89 6.65
C PHE A 172 11.61 0.35 5.63
N ILE A 173 11.67 0.96 4.46
CA ILE A 173 12.51 0.49 3.34
C ILE A 173 13.82 1.27 3.36
N PRO A 174 14.97 0.62 3.56
CA PRO A 174 16.26 1.30 3.49
C PRO A 174 16.44 1.99 2.15
N THR A 175 16.81 3.28 2.14
CA THR A 175 16.87 4.10 0.91
C THR A 175 17.84 3.55 -0.14
N ASN A 176 18.86 2.79 0.27
CA ASN A 176 19.77 2.14 -0.66
C ASN A 176 19.18 0.91 -1.39
N LEU A 177 17.96 0.49 -1.05
CA LEU A 177 17.25 -0.61 -1.69
C LEU A 177 16.12 -0.13 -2.62
N LEU A 178 15.81 1.16 -2.63
CA LEU A 178 14.70 1.72 -3.42
C LEU A 178 14.85 1.50 -4.92
N GLU A 179 16.10 1.59 -5.44
CA GLU A 179 16.36 1.38 -6.87
C GLU A 179 16.07 -0.05 -7.34
N GLY A 180 16.04 -1.03 -6.43
CA GLY A 180 15.75 -2.43 -6.74
C GLY A 180 14.26 -2.79 -6.71
N GLU A 181 13.43 -2.00 -6.03
CA GLU A 181 11.99 -2.28 -5.91
C GLU A 181 11.18 -1.92 -7.16
N ASP A 182 11.65 -0.93 -7.92
CA ASP A 182 10.97 -0.47 -9.14
C ASP A 182 11.31 -1.33 -10.37
N THR A 183 12.07 -2.42 -10.19
CA THR A 183 12.59 -3.26 -11.28
C THR A 183 12.01 -4.68 -11.33
N HIS A 184 11.02 -5.00 -10.49
CA HIS A 184 10.43 -6.36 -10.43
C HIS A 184 8.92 -6.35 -10.54
#